data_7b63e364b837f4bf4620d5e0daf6a844
#
_entry.id   7b63e364b837f4bf4620d5e0daf6a844
#
_cell.length_a   1.000
_cell.length_b   1.000
_cell.length_c   1.000
_cell.angle_alpha   90.00
_cell.angle_beta   90.00
_cell.angle_gamma   90.00
#
_symmetry.space_group_name_H-M   'P 1'
#
loop_
_entity.id
_entity.type
_entity.pdbx_description
1 polymer ?
#
loop_
_entity_poly.entity_id
_entity_poly.type
_entity_poly.pdbx_seq_one_letter_code
_entity_poly.pdbx_strand_id
1 'polypeptide(L)'
;MDRIAQYHLPGLFEFYELYRVFLPLYCTHRDWFYPWCDIASLYGAPADCLWGGGRVGGGDVRPRDALALAQEYGISARLTFSNSLLQPEHLSDPTCNKLCRLFAACDTPQSGVIVHSELLLDYLKRTYPSFYFVSSTTKVLTEFSQLAQETAREDFRYVVPDFRLNKAFDRLATPP
;
A
#
# COMPACT_ATOMS: atom_id res chain seq x y z
N MET A 1 -5.41 -6.55 -26.11
CA MET A 1 -5.07 -5.58 -25.05
C MET A 1 -3.72 -6.01 -24.48
N ASP A 2 -2.71 -5.20 -24.64
CA ASP A 2 -1.42 -5.46 -24.03
C ASP A 2 -1.58 -5.39 -22.51
N ARG A 3 -1.18 -6.46 -21.79
CA ARG A 3 -1.29 -6.51 -20.34
C ARG A 3 -0.28 -5.52 -19.74
N ILE A 4 -0.78 -4.55 -18.97
CA ILE A 4 0.06 -3.61 -18.22
C ILE A 4 0.40 -4.24 -16.88
N ALA A 5 1.70 -4.30 -16.55
CA ALA A 5 2.15 -4.67 -15.23
C ALA A 5 2.22 -3.42 -14.35
N GLN A 6 1.42 -3.40 -13.30
CA GLN A 6 1.39 -2.32 -12.33
C GLN A 6 2.38 -2.60 -11.20
N TYR A 7 3.40 -1.77 -11.09
CA TYR A 7 4.40 -1.87 -10.03
C TYR A 7 3.98 -1.06 -8.80
N HIS A 8 4.07 -1.69 -7.65
CA HIS A 8 3.84 -1.08 -6.34
C HIS A 8 5.19 -0.98 -5.62
N LEU A 9 5.70 0.22 -5.45
CA LEU A 9 7.05 0.45 -4.96
C LEU A 9 7.06 0.72 -3.45
N PRO A 10 7.94 0.06 -2.67
CA PRO A 10 8.04 0.23 -1.23
C PRO A 10 8.77 1.51 -0.83
N GLY A 11 8.67 1.88 0.44
CA GLY A 11 9.51 2.94 1.03
C GLY A 11 9.04 4.35 0.70
N LEU A 12 7.72 4.60 0.69
CA LEU A 12 7.14 5.93 0.49
C LEU A 12 7.80 7.03 1.36
N PHE A 13 8.19 6.68 2.57
CA PHE A 13 8.86 7.59 3.50
C PHE A 13 10.37 7.39 3.51
N GLU A 14 10.81 6.13 3.55
CA GLU A 14 12.23 5.75 3.67
C GLU A 14 13.05 6.10 2.42
N PHE A 15 12.44 5.99 1.23
CA PHE A 15 13.11 6.23 -0.05
C PHE A 15 12.63 7.51 -0.74
N TYR A 16 12.14 8.47 0.02
CA TYR A 16 11.61 9.72 -0.50
C TYR A 16 12.60 10.44 -1.44
N GLU A 17 13.86 10.60 -1.02
CA GLU A 17 14.88 11.28 -1.83
C GLU A 17 15.20 10.50 -3.12
N LEU A 18 15.14 9.17 -3.09
CA LEU A 18 15.25 8.36 -4.31
C LEU A 18 14.09 8.66 -5.26
N TYR A 19 12.86 8.70 -4.77
CA TYR A 19 11.68 8.95 -5.61
C TYR A 19 11.65 10.35 -6.18
N ARG A 20 12.17 11.35 -5.48
CA ARG A 20 12.34 12.72 -6.01
C ARG A 20 13.23 12.78 -7.26
N VAL A 21 14.14 11.84 -7.41
CA VAL A 21 15.02 11.74 -8.59
C VAL A 21 14.45 10.75 -9.61
N PHE A 22 13.97 9.60 -9.14
CA PHE A 22 13.53 8.51 -10.00
C PHE A 22 12.23 8.82 -10.77
N LEU A 23 11.23 9.44 -10.12
CA LEU A 23 9.94 9.69 -10.78
C LEU A 23 10.03 10.70 -11.93
N PRO A 24 10.75 11.86 -11.81
CA PRO A 24 11.00 12.72 -12.96
C PRO A 24 11.70 11.99 -14.11
N LEU A 25 12.72 11.19 -13.78
CA LEU A 25 13.48 10.42 -14.76
C LEU A 25 12.58 9.39 -15.47
N TYR A 26 11.76 8.65 -14.72
CA TYR A 26 10.78 7.70 -15.27
C TYR A 26 9.79 8.38 -16.22
N CYS A 27 9.29 9.57 -15.89
CA CYS A 27 8.36 10.31 -16.74
C CYS A 27 9.03 10.88 -18.00
N THR A 28 10.26 11.41 -17.87
CA THR A 28 10.99 12.05 -18.99
C THR A 28 11.52 11.02 -19.97
N HIS A 29 11.92 9.84 -19.48
CA HIS A 29 12.57 8.78 -20.27
C HIS A 29 11.72 7.50 -20.31
N ARG A 30 10.45 7.63 -20.67
CA ARG A 30 9.55 6.46 -20.78
C ARG A 30 10.04 5.41 -21.79
N ASP A 31 10.81 5.82 -22.77
CA ASP A 31 11.47 4.98 -23.77
C ASP A 31 12.56 4.05 -23.18
N TRP A 32 13.05 4.33 -21.98
CA TRP A 32 13.98 3.44 -21.26
C TRP A 32 13.27 2.27 -20.55
N PHE A 33 11.95 2.29 -20.49
CA PHE A 33 11.13 1.30 -19.79
C PHE A 33 10.23 0.57 -20.78
N TYR A 34 9.93 -0.67 -20.49
CA TYR A 34 8.99 -1.42 -21.32
C TYR A 34 7.62 -0.73 -21.36
N PRO A 35 6.93 -0.73 -22.52
CA PRO A 35 5.60 -0.07 -22.64
C PRO A 35 4.55 -0.60 -21.69
N TRP A 36 4.68 -1.87 -21.29
CA TRP A 36 3.77 -2.54 -20.35
C TRP A 36 4.09 -2.29 -18.88
N CYS A 37 5.20 -1.59 -18.55
CA CYS A 37 5.61 -1.27 -17.20
C CYS A 37 4.94 0.03 -16.74
N ASP A 38 4.20 -0.01 -15.62
CA ASP A 38 3.59 1.18 -15.04
C ASP A 38 3.73 1.21 -13.51
N ILE A 39 3.86 2.42 -12.92
CA ILE A 39 3.97 2.61 -11.48
C ILE A 39 2.60 3.00 -10.93
N ALA A 40 1.96 2.07 -10.23
CA ALA A 40 0.61 2.27 -9.73
C ALA A 40 0.55 2.87 -8.33
N SER A 41 1.53 2.59 -7.48
CA SER A 41 1.56 3.16 -6.12
C SER A 41 2.94 3.18 -5.50
N LEU A 42 3.12 4.11 -4.54
CA LEU A 42 4.16 4.08 -3.52
C LEU A 42 3.54 3.70 -2.19
N TYR A 43 4.21 2.86 -1.38
CA TYR A 43 3.67 2.44 -0.10
C TYR A 43 4.71 2.46 1.03
N GLY A 44 4.26 2.73 2.25
CA GLY A 44 5.10 2.78 3.44
C GLY A 44 4.35 3.22 4.69
N ALA A 45 5.06 3.31 5.81
CA ALA A 45 4.57 3.90 7.04
C ALA A 45 5.68 4.72 7.71
N PRO A 46 5.36 5.86 8.34
CA PRO A 46 6.33 6.58 9.16
C PRO A 46 6.82 5.71 10.33
N ALA A 47 8.03 5.98 10.81
CA ALA A 47 8.66 5.22 11.89
C ALA A 47 7.89 5.25 13.21
N ASP A 48 7.21 6.35 13.50
CA ASP A 48 6.44 6.61 14.72
C ASP A 48 4.97 6.12 14.66
N CYS A 49 4.59 5.44 13.59
CA CYS A 49 3.22 4.96 13.40
C CYS A 49 2.98 3.63 14.13
N LEU A 50 2.21 3.65 15.20
CA LEU A 50 1.82 2.46 15.98
C LEU A 50 1.19 1.35 15.12
N TRP A 51 0.33 1.72 14.17
CA TRP A 51 -0.34 0.77 13.27
C TRP A 51 0.60 0.19 12.21
N GLY A 52 1.73 0.85 11.96
CA GLY A 52 2.78 0.38 11.05
C GLY A 52 3.57 -0.82 11.55
N GLY A 53 3.51 -1.14 12.85
CA GLY A 53 4.18 -2.30 13.43
C GLY A 53 5.67 -2.10 13.73
N GLY A 54 6.09 -0.88 14.07
CA GLY A 54 7.46 -0.61 14.56
C GLY A 54 8.55 -0.71 13.48
N ARG A 55 8.26 -0.20 12.29
CA ARG A 55 9.28 -0.11 11.25
C ARG A 55 10.39 0.86 11.67
N VAL A 56 11.63 0.43 11.52
CA VAL A 56 12.80 1.31 11.66
C VAL A 56 12.87 2.14 10.38
N GLY A 57 12.25 3.30 10.38
CA GLY A 57 12.34 4.25 9.29
C GLY A 57 13.54 5.17 9.51
N GLY A 58 14.39 5.27 8.52
CA GLY A 58 15.47 6.27 8.48
C GLY A 58 15.07 7.44 7.59
N GLY A 59 14.17 8.33 8.03
CA GLY A 59 13.86 9.49 7.23
C GLY A 59 12.97 10.49 7.98
N ASP A 60 13.38 11.76 7.99
CA ASP A 60 12.64 12.87 8.58
C ASP A 60 11.56 13.43 7.63
N VAL A 61 11.12 12.63 6.65
CA VAL A 61 10.15 13.07 5.65
C VAL A 61 8.80 13.30 6.29
N ARG A 62 8.30 14.53 6.15
CA ARG A 62 6.95 14.84 6.60
C ARG A 62 5.92 14.11 5.73
N PRO A 63 4.89 13.52 6.32
CA PRO A 63 3.85 12.80 5.58
C PRO A 63 3.19 13.61 4.45
N ARG A 64 3.10 14.93 4.62
CA ARG A 64 2.59 15.83 3.57
C ARG A 64 3.46 15.86 2.33
N ASP A 65 4.79 15.87 2.50
CA ASP A 65 5.73 15.97 1.39
C ASP A 65 5.74 14.63 0.61
N ALA A 66 5.70 13.50 1.31
CA ALA A 66 5.59 12.18 0.70
C ALA A 66 4.28 12.02 -0.10
N LEU A 67 3.15 12.49 0.45
CA LEU A 67 1.86 12.48 -0.25
C LEU A 67 1.87 13.40 -1.47
N ALA A 68 2.41 14.63 -1.32
CA ALA A 68 2.48 15.62 -2.40
C ALA A 68 3.32 15.10 -3.58
N LEU A 69 4.44 14.42 -3.31
CA LEU A 69 5.25 13.78 -4.34
C LEU A 69 4.45 12.73 -5.12
N ALA A 70 3.74 11.85 -4.44
CA ALA A 70 2.91 10.84 -5.13
C ALA A 70 1.82 11.49 -5.99
N GLN A 71 1.16 12.55 -5.47
CA GLN A 71 0.12 13.30 -6.19
C GLN A 71 0.67 13.99 -7.44
N GLU A 72 1.85 14.60 -7.34
CA GLU A 72 2.51 15.29 -8.47
C GLU A 72 2.67 14.38 -9.69
N TYR A 73 2.95 13.10 -9.45
CA TYR A 73 3.13 12.11 -10.51
C TYR A 73 1.89 11.25 -10.80
N GLY A 74 0.73 11.58 -10.21
CA GLY A 74 -0.51 10.83 -10.41
C GLY A 74 -0.45 9.40 -9.87
N ILE A 75 0.40 9.13 -8.88
CA ILE A 75 0.66 7.81 -8.30
C ILE A 75 -0.08 7.70 -6.96
N SER A 76 -0.77 6.57 -6.74
CA SER A 76 -1.47 6.32 -5.47
C SER A 76 -0.48 6.17 -4.31
N ALA A 77 -0.73 6.87 -3.21
CA ALA A 77 0.01 6.70 -1.96
C ALA A 77 -0.73 5.71 -1.05
N ARG A 78 0.00 4.70 -0.52
CA ARG A 78 -0.56 3.70 0.39
C ARG A 78 0.12 3.72 1.74
N LEU A 79 -0.67 3.80 2.80
CA LEU A 79 -0.18 3.59 4.16
C LEU A 79 -0.07 2.09 4.44
N THR A 80 1.01 1.67 5.12
CA THR A 80 1.22 0.27 5.47
C THR A 80 1.00 0.07 6.97
N PHE A 81 -0.08 -0.61 7.32
CA PHE A 81 -0.48 -0.91 8.70
C PHE A 81 -0.40 -2.42 8.96
N SER A 82 0.82 -2.88 9.22
CA SER A 82 1.16 -4.31 9.34
C SER A 82 1.19 -4.82 10.78
N ASN A 83 0.85 -3.99 11.77
CA ASN A 83 0.84 -4.42 13.16
C ASN A 83 -0.28 -5.46 13.39
N SER A 84 0.11 -6.67 13.77
CA SER A 84 -0.78 -7.81 14.04
C SER A 84 -1.26 -7.86 15.49
N LEU A 85 -0.71 -7.01 16.38
CA LEU A 85 -0.95 -7.03 17.83
C LEU A 85 -1.86 -5.89 18.30
N LEU A 86 -2.62 -5.31 17.36
CA LEU A 86 -3.51 -4.20 17.69
C LEU A 86 -4.66 -4.64 18.61
N GLN A 87 -4.95 -3.80 19.58
CA GLN A 87 -6.07 -3.91 20.51
C GLN A 87 -7.03 -2.70 20.31
N PRO A 88 -8.27 -2.77 20.77
CA PRO A 88 -9.25 -1.69 20.57
C PRO A 88 -8.78 -0.30 21.02
N GLU A 89 -8.03 -0.21 22.11
CA GLU A 89 -7.46 1.05 22.63
C GLU A 89 -6.47 1.70 21.64
N HIS A 90 -5.77 0.91 20.83
CA HIS A 90 -4.83 1.41 19.84
C HIS A 90 -5.50 2.12 18.65
N LEU A 91 -6.81 1.92 18.45
CA LEU A 91 -7.56 2.57 17.36
C LEU A 91 -7.71 4.08 17.59
N SER A 92 -7.61 4.54 18.83
CA SER A 92 -7.69 5.97 19.20
C SER A 92 -6.35 6.73 19.07
N ASP A 93 -5.27 6.06 18.61
CA ASP A 93 -3.96 6.69 18.48
C ASP A 93 -4.03 7.98 17.64
N PRO A 94 -3.63 9.15 18.21
CA PRO A 94 -3.82 10.44 17.56
C PRO A 94 -2.88 10.64 16.35
N THR A 95 -1.67 10.07 16.40
CA THR A 95 -0.67 10.17 15.31
C THR A 95 -1.15 9.40 14.09
N CYS A 96 -1.58 8.14 14.27
CA CYS A 96 -2.09 7.31 13.21
C CYS A 96 -3.38 7.90 12.59
N ASN A 97 -4.29 8.39 13.41
CA ASN A 97 -5.52 9.04 12.95
C ASN A 97 -5.25 10.36 12.21
N LYS A 98 -4.26 11.16 12.64
CA LYS A 98 -3.85 12.36 11.92
C LYS A 98 -3.29 12.03 10.53
N LEU A 99 -2.48 10.96 10.44
CA LEU A 99 -1.95 10.45 9.19
C LEU A 99 -3.08 10.01 8.25
N CYS A 100 -4.04 9.23 8.76
CA CYS A 100 -5.21 8.79 7.98
C CYS A 100 -6.04 9.98 7.47
N ARG A 101 -6.31 10.99 8.28
CA ARG A 101 -7.04 12.20 7.83
C ARG A 101 -6.32 12.89 6.68
N LEU A 102 -5.00 12.98 6.74
CA LEU A 102 -4.20 13.59 5.68
C LEU A 102 -4.33 12.83 4.36
N PHE A 103 -4.16 11.50 4.39
CA PHE A 103 -4.18 10.67 3.19
C PHE A 103 -5.60 10.43 2.65
N ALA A 104 -6.60 10.33 3.54
CA ALA A 104 -8.00 10.15 3.16
C ALA A 104 -8.61 11.39 2.48
N ALA A 105 -8.00 12.56 2.65
CA ALA A 105 -8.41 13.79 1.97
C ALA A 105 -7.94 13.86 0.50
N CYS A 106 -7.17 12.87 0.03
CA CYS A 106 -6.67 12.80 -1.34
C CYS A 106 -7.54 11.86 -2.17
N ASP A 107 -8.35 12.41 -3.06
CA ASP A 107 -9.27 11.63 -3.89
C ASP A 107 -8.68 11.26 -5.26
N THR A 108 -7.69 12.01 -5.75
CA THR A 108 -7.13 11.80 -7.09
C THR A 108 -5.61 12.02 -7.09
N PRO A 109 -4.81 10.96 -7.22
CA PRO A 109 -5.24 9.55 -7.17
C PRO A 109 -5.69 9.13 -5.77
N GLN A 110 -6.69 8.27 -5.69
CA GLN A 110 -7.21 7.75 -4.42
C GLN A 110 -6.09 7.09 -3.60
N SER A 111 -5.99 7.46 -2.33
CA SER A 111 -5.06 6.82 -1.39
C SER A 111 -5.56 5.46 -0.92
N GLY A 112 -4.64 4.58 -0.52
CA GLY A 112 -4.98 3.25 -0.03
C GLY A 112 -4.31 2.88 1.29
N VAL A 113 -4.73 1.77 1.86
CA VAL A 113 -4.13 1.20 3.08
C VAL A 113 -3.86 -0.28 2.87
N ILE A 114 -2.61 -0.69 3.12
CA ILE A 114 -2.22 -2.09 3.24
C ILE A 114 -2.45 -2.48 4.70
N VAL A 115 -3.35 -3.41 4.97
CA VAL A 115 -3.79 -3.71 6.34
C VAL A 115 -3.67 -5.20 6.66
N HIS A 116 -3.23 -5.50 7.88
CA HIS A 116 -3.15 -6.85 8.44
C HIS A 116 -4.36 -7.15 9.34
N SER A 117 -4.62 -6.26 10.31
CA SER A 117 -5.60 -6.47 11.37
C SER A 117 -7.03 -6.24 10.88
N GLU A 118 -7.91 -7.21 11.09
CA GLU A 118 -9.35 -7.09 10.79
C GLU A 118 -10.01 -6.00 11.66
N LEU A 119 -9.60 -5.92 12.93
CA LEU A 119 -10.06 -4.87 13.84
C LEU A 119 -9.79 -3.47 13.28
N LEU A 120 -8.58 -3.28 12.72
CA LEU A 120 -8.19 -2.00 12.10
C LEU A 120 -8.91 -1.78 10.77
N LEU A 121 -9.09 -2.82 9.95
CA LEU A 121 -9.83 -2.73 8.69
C LEU A 121 -11.26 -2.23 8.93
N ASP A 122 -11.97 -2.82 9.88
CA ASP A 122 -13.34 -2.42 10.23
C ASP A 122 -13.42 -0.98 10.74
N TYR A 123 -12.43 -0.57 11.53
CA TYR A 123 -12.32 0.81 11.99
C TYR A 123 -12.12 1.79 10.83
N LEU A 124 -11.17 1.50 9.95
CA LEU A 124 -10.81 2.36 8.82
C LEU A 124 -11.96 2.48 7.82
N LYS A 125 -12.67 1.40 7.51
CA LYS A 125 -13.85 1.41 6.61
C LYS A 125 -14.94 2.35 7.12
N ARG A 126 -15.17 2.39 8.42
CA ARG A 126 -16.18 3.26 9.03
C ARG A 126 -15.73 4.71 9.17
N THR A 127 -14.44 4.94 9.48
CA THR A 127 -13.92 6.26 9.82
C THR A 127 -13.36 7.01 8.62
N TYR A 128 -12.77 6.28 7.67
CA TYR A 128 -12.11 6.82 6.48
C TYR A 128 -12.55 6.09 5.19
N PRO A 129 -13.82 6.19 4.80
CA PRO A 129 -14.39 5.41 3.69
C PRO A 129 -13.83 5.76 2.31
N SER A 130 -13.07 6.86 2.19
CA SER A 130 -12.40 7.22 0.94
C SER A 130 -11.18 6.34 0.63
N PHE A 131 -10.66 5.56 1.59
CA PHE A 131 -9.58 4.63 1.30
C PHE A 131 -10.05 3.41 0.52
N TYR A 132 -9.20 2.91 -0.35
CA TYR A 132 -9.26 1.49 -0.75
C TYR A 132 -8.27 0.67 0.08
N PHE A 133 -8.53 -0.64 0.17
CA PHE A 133 -7.72 -1.52 1.01
C PHE A 133 -6.98 -2.58 0.20
N VAL A 134 -5.84 -2.98 0.75
CA VAL A 134 -4.97 -4.04 0.23
C VAL A 134 -4.72 -5.03 1.35
N SER A 135 -4.98 -6.31 1.10
CA SER A 135 -4.66 -7.37 2.06
C SER A 135 -3.15 -7.56 2.14
N SER A 136 -2.61 -7.45 3.36
CA SER A 136 -1.16 -7.48 3.59
C SER A 136 -0.56 -8.87 3.42
N THR A 137 0.62 -8.95 2.83
CA THR A 137 1.43 -10.19 2.80
C THR A 137 1.78 -10.72 4.19
N THR A 138 1.73 -9.86 5.23
CA THR A 138 1.98 -10.27 6.62
C THR A 138 0.88 -11.18 7.17
N LYS A 139 -0.26 -11.33 6.49
CA LYS A 139 -1.26 -12.37 6.80
C LYS A 139 -0.76 -13.78 6.53
N VAL A 140 0.33 -13.94 5.76
CA VAL A 140 1.02 -15.21 5.50
C VAL A 140 0.08 -16.26 4.91
N LEU A 141 -0.62 -15.91 3.83
CA LEU A 141 -1.53 -16.80 3.09
C LEU A 141 -0.70 -17.77 2.24
N THR A 142 -0.30 -18.90 2.82
CA THR A 142 0.58 -19.89 2.19
C THR A 142 -0.15 -20.92 1.35
N GLU A 143 -1.47 -21.05 1.54
CA GLU A 143 -2.31 -22.01 0.81
C GLU A 143 -3.18 -21.30 -0.23
N PHE A 144 -3.34 -21.89 -1.40
CA PHE A 144 -4.18 -21.33 -2.46
C PHE A 144 -5.66 -21.19 -2.06
N SER A 145 -6.17 -22.07 -1.20
CA SER A 145 -7.53 -21.95 -0.66
C SER A 145 -7.71 -20.71 0.21
N GLN A 146 -6.70 -20.36 1.01
CA GLN A 146 -6.70 -19.12 1.81
C GLN A 146 -6.62 -17.89 0.90
N LEU A 147 -5.73 -17.94 -0.10
CA LEU A 147 -5.61 -16.87 -1.09
C LEU A 147 -6.92 -16.65 -1.85
N ALA A 148 -7.59 -17.75 -2.27
CA ALA A 148 -8.87 -17.67 -2.95
C ALA A 148 -9.96 -17.02 -2.08
N GLN A 149 -10.06 -17.43 -0.81
CA GLN A 149 -11.00 -16.87 0.15
C GLN A 149 -10.74 -15.37 0.35
N GLU A 150 -9.47 -14.97 0.51
CA GLU A 150 -9.12 -13.56 0.69
C GLU A 150 -9.39 -12.73 -0.58
N THR A 151 -9.14 -13.29 -1.76
CA THR A 151 -9.38 -12.62 -3.05
C THR A 151 -10.88 -12.45 -3.34
N ALA A 152 -11.72 -13.35 -2.82
CA ALA A 152 -13.18 -13.25 -2.97
C ALA A 152 -13.81 -12.17 -2.09
N ARG A 153 -13.07 -11.57 -1.17
CA ARG A 153 -13.58 -10.50 -0.30
C ARG A 153 -13.70 -9.18 -1.06
N GLU A 154 -14.86 -8.56 -0.97
CA GLU A 154 -15.11 -7.23 -1.55
C GLU A 154 -14.37 -6.09 -0.83
N ASP A 155 -13.80 -6.37 0.35
CA ASP A 155 -13.03 -5.40 1.13
C ASP A 155 -11.77 -4.93 0.42
N PHE A 156 -11.15 -5.78 -0.39
CA PHE A 156 -9.81 -5.56 -0.92
C PHE A 156 -9.80 -5.30 -2.41
N ARG A 157 -9.17 -4.19 -2.81
CA ARG A 157 -8.84 -3.94 -4.22
C ARG A 157 -7.70 -4.83 -4.71
N TYR A 158 -6.75 -5.16 -3.83
CA TYR A 158 -5.61 -6.01 -4.11
C TYR A 158 -5.37 -6.95 -2.93
N VAL A 159 -4.96 -8.17 -3.24
CA VAL A 159 -4.50 -9.15 -2.27
C VAL A 159 -3.05 -9.50 -2.59
N VAL A 160 -2.16 -9.42 -1.61
CA VAL A 160 -0.74 -9.75 -1.80
C VAL A 160 -0.49 -11.18 -1.36
N PRO A 161 -0.25 -12.12 -2.30
CA PRO A 161 0.02 -13.50 -1.97
C PRO A 161 1.34 -13.64 -1.21
N ASP A 162 1.48 -14.72 -0.45
CA ASP A 162 2.77 -15.07 0.17
C ASP A 162 3.80 -15.40 -0.93
N PHE A 163 5.05 -15.00 -0.72
CA PHE A 163 6.13 -15.18 -1.70
C PHE A 163 6.38 -16.65 -2.07
N ARG A 164 6.01 -17.61 -1.21
CA ARG A 164 6.11 -19.05 -1.48
C ARG A 164 5.24 -19.49 -2.64
N LEU A 165 4.16 -18.76 -2.92
CA LEU A 165 3.24 -19.03 -4.03
C LEU A 165 3.74 -18.47 -5.37
N ASN A 166 4.74 -17.57 -5.38
CA ASN A 166 5.18 -16.83 -6.57
C ASN A 166 5.68 -17.70 -7.73
N LYS A 167 6.06 -18.96 -7.49
CA LYS A 167 6.53 -19.88 -8.53
C LYS A 167 5.39 -20.68 -9.19
N ALA A 168 4.18 -20.60 -8.67
CA ALA A 168 3.03 -21.36 -9.18
C ALA A 168 2.22 -20.52 -10.18
N PHE A 169 2.87 -20.09 -11.25
CA PHE A 169 2.31 -19.17 -12.26
C PHE A 169 1.00 -19.66 -12.86
N ASP A 170 0.89 -20.94 -13.17
CA ASP A 170 -0.33 -21.51 -13.77
C ASP A 170 -1.54 -21.35 -12.85
N ARG A 171 -1.34 -21.53 -11.54
CA ARG A 171 -2.39 -21.36 -10.53
C ARG A 171 -2.72 -19.90 -10.25
N LEU A 172 -1.72 -19.00 -10.30
CA LEU A 172 -1.92 -17.57 -10.13
C LEU A 172 -2.54 -16.90 -11.36
N ALA A 173 -2.33 -17.46 -12.54
CA ALA A 173 -2.91 -16.95 -13.79
C ALA A 173 -4.40 -17.27 -13.94
N THR A 174 -4.90 -18.23 -13.19
CA THR A 174 -6.31 -18.63 -13.17
C THR A 174 -6.88 -18.18 -11.82
N PRO A 175 -7.51 -16.99 -11.74
CA PRO A 175 -8.16 -16.58 -10.50
C PRO A 175 -9.22 -17.61 -10.12
N PRO A 176 -9.38 -17.88 -8.84
CA PRO A 176 -10.39 -18.79 -8.32
C PRO A 176 -11.80 -18.30 -8.61
#